data_a9e5526d758eaae1f30ab6fbdea43cb3
#
_entry.id   a9e5526d758eaae1f30ab6fbdea43cb3
#
_cell.length_a   1.000
_cell.length_b   1.000
_cell.length_c   1.000
_cell.angle_alpha   90.00
_cell.angle_beta   90.00
_cell.angle_gamma   90.00
#
_symmetry.space_group_name_H-M   'P 1'
#
loop_
_entity.id
_entity.type
_entity.pdbx_description
1 polymer ?
#
loop_
_entity_poly.entity_id
_entity_poly.type
_entity_poly.pdbx_seq_one_letter_code
_entity_poly.pdbx_strand_id
1 'polypeptide(L)'
;VIMTVNGAEVNAAYADGKVTYTPAADMADGKVTVTVTVKRADKKETSKTWSFTIGEATFQRYFGQLHSHTQYSDGAGSLDSALAYVKALPDNANVDFVAFTDHSNYFDSKNNPNVEAALYDTSLVKDSDPSHSWATYKNTVAAFNAANAGKMVAIAGFEMTWSGGPGHINTFNTPGIVSRNNTTLNNKTKDAGLQAYYKLLS
;
A
#
# COMPACT_ATOMS: atom_id res chain seq x y z
N VAL A 1 -10.69 -23.20 33.76
CA VAL A 1 -10.20 -22.78 32.45
C VAL A 1 -9.41 -23.93 31.89
N ILE A 2 -9.66 -24.27 30.65
CA ILE A 2 -8.93 -25.31 29.91
C ILE A 2 -8.23 -24.62 28.74
N MET A 3 -6.96 -24.95 28.49
CA MET A 3 -6.23 -24.53 27.33
C MET A 3 -5.73 -25.74 26.55
N THR A 4 -5.94 -25.72 25.25
CA THR A 4 -5.35 -26.72 24.35
C THR A 4 -4.40 -26.04 23.37
N VAL A 5 -3.30 -26.75 23.06
CA VAL A 5 -2.34 -26.36 22.03
C VAL A 5 -2.26 -27.50 21.02
N ASN A 6 -2.53 -27.21 19.76
CA ASN A 6 -2.66 -28.19 18.69
C ASN A 6 -3.61 -29.37 19.04
N GLY A 7 -4.68 -29.04 19.77
CA GLY A 7 -5.68 -30.01 20.21
C GLY A 7 -5.33 -30.79 21.51
N ALA A 8 -4.09 -30.71 21.96
CA ALA A 8 -3.68 -31.33 23.22
C ALA A 8 -3.90 -30.38 24.41
N GLU A 9 -4.51 -30.85 25.49
CA GLU A 9 -4.66 -30.09 26.73
C GLU A 9 -3.29 -29.85 27.37
N VAL A 10 -3.07 -28.60 27.82
CA VAL A 10 -1.82 -28.20 28.44
C VAL A 10 -2.04 -27.66 29.85
N ASN A 11 -1.05 -27.79 30.71
CA ASN A 11 -1.11 -27.28 32.07
C ASN A 11 -0.90 -25.78 32.09
N ALA A 12 -1.98 -25.00 31.85
CA ALA A 12 -1.96 -23.56 31.83
C ALA A 12 -2.34 -22.98 33.20
N ALA A 13 -1.62 -21.94 33.61
CA ALA A 13 -1.94 -21.17 34.82
C ALA A 13 -2.99 -20.08 34.49
N TYR A 14 -3.89 -19.83 35.42
CA TYR A 14 -4.83 -18.72 35.37
C TYR A 14 -4.61 -17.81 36.59
N ALA A 15 -4.21 -16.57 36.36
CA ALA A 15 -4.06 -15.55 37.36
C ALA A 15 -4.33 -14.16 36.78
N ASP A 16 -4.91 -13.26 37.55
CA ASP A 16 -5.14 -11.85 37.19
C ASP A 16 -5.84 -11.66 35.84
N GLY A 17 -6.80 -12.53 35.52
CA GLY A 17 -7.53 -12.46 34.25
C GLY A 17 -6.76 -12.97 33.02
N LYS A 18 -5.57 -13.54 33.21
CA LYS A 18 -4.72 -14.08 32.15
C LYS A 18 -4.58 -15.59 32.26
N VAL A 19 -4.58 -16.25 31.09
CA VAL A 19 -4.22 -17.67 30.96
C VAL A 19 -2.81 -17.73 30.37
N THR A 20 -1.90 -18.38 31.06
CA THR A 20 -0.49 -18.46 30.67
C THR A 20 -0.04 -19.91 30.57
N TYR A 21 0.64 -20.24 29.51
CA TYR A 21 1.30 -21.51 29.30
C TYR A 21 2.73 -21.29 28.79
N THR A 22 3.69 -21.96 29.37
CA THR A 22 5.08 -21.98 28.93
C THR A 22 5.43 -23.41 28.54
N PRO A 23 5.71 -23.68 27.25
CA PRO A 23 6.17 -25.00 26.82
C PRO A 23 7.46 -25.42 27.53
N ALA A 24 7.59 -26.70 27.85
CA ALA A 24 8.79 -27.25 28.51
C ALA A 24 10.00 -27.36 27.55
N ALA A 25 9.76 -27.31 26.25
CA ALA A 25 10.76 -27.31 25.19
C ALA A 25 10.30 -26.42 24.04
N ASP A 26 11.25 -26.05 23.18
CA ASP A 26 10.92 -25.31 21.95
C ASP A 26 9.93 -26.10 21.11
N MET A 27 8.93 -25.39 20.61
CA MET A 27 7.93 -25.98 19.75
C MET A 27 8.47 -26.09 18.33
N ALA A 28 8.09 -27.16 17.64
CA ALA A 28 8.46 -27.35 16.24
C ALA A 28 7.89 -26.25 15.33
N ASP A 29 8.61 -25.95 14.25
CA ASP A 29 8.15 -25.05 13.20
C ASP A 29 6.80 -25.52 12.63
N GLY A 30 5.96 -24.54 12.32
CA GLY A 30 4.64 -24.77 11.75
C GLY A 30 3.52 -24.00 12.43
N LYS A 31 2.29 -24.24 11.98
CA LYS A 31 1.10 -23.60 12.51
C LYS A 31 0.75 -24.20 13.89
N VAL A 32 0.66 -23.33 14.87
CA VAL A 32 0.18 -23.64 16.22
C VAL A 32 -1.23 -23.11 16.40
N THR A 33 -2.15 -23.97 16.80
CA THR A 33 -3.53 -23.57 17.12
C THR A 33 -3.75 -23.66 18.61
N VAL A 34 -4.24 -22.58 19.20
CA VAL A 34 -4.52 -22.47 20.63
C VAL A 34 -6.01 -22.27 20.83
N THR A 35 -6.59 -23.03 21.75
CA THR A 35 -7.98 -22.83 22.19
C THR A 35 -8.01 -22.67 23.70
N VAL A 36 -8.67 -21.63 24.18
CA VAL A 36 -8.96 -21.43 25.59
C VAL A 36 -10.47 -21.56 25.79
N THR A 37 -10.86 -22.44 26.68
CA THR A 37 -12.25 -22.67 27.06
C THR A 37 -12.46 -22.29 28.52
N VAL A 38 -13.40 -21.41 28.75
CA VAL A 38 -13.83 -21.02 30.10
C VAL A 38 -15.18 -21.68 30.40
N LYS A 39 -15.21 -22.47 31.44
CA LYS A 39 -16.43 -23.09 31.94
C LYS A 39 -16.91 -22.34 33.19
N ARG A 40 -18.13 -21.87 33.16
CA ARG A 40 -18.74 -21.12 34.26
C ARG A 40 -19.42 -22.08 35.25
N ALA A 41 -19.72 -21.55 36.42
CA ALA A 41 -20.43 -22.33 37.47
C ALA A 41 -21.82 -22.82 37.01
N ASP A 42 -22.47 -22.05 36.10
CA ASP A 42 -23.76 -22.43 35.48
C ASP A 42 -23.61 -23.44 34.33
N LYS A 43 -22.44 -24.07 34.20
CA LYS A 43 -22.03 -25.03 33.16
C LYS A 43 -22.00 -24.48 31.72
N LYS A 44 -22.21 -23.19 31.54
CA LYS A 44 -22.00 -22.57 30.22
C LYS A 44 -20.51 -22.47 29.89
N GLU A 45 -20.18 -22.76 28.66
CA GLU A 45 -18.82 -22.71 28.16
C GLU A 45 -18.68 -21.62 27.10
N THR A 46 -17.51 -20.96 27.07
CA THR A 46 -17.14 -20.03 26.04
C THR A 46 -15.72 -20.35 25.65
N SER A 47 -15.47 -20.50 24.34
CA SER A 47 -14.15 -20.79 23.81
C SER A 47 -13.69 -19.71 22.86
N LYS A 48 -12.39 -19.45 22.88
CA LYS A 48 -11.72 -18.62 21.88
C LYS A 48 -10.54 -19.41 21.30
N THR A 49 -10.51 -19.47 19.96
CA THR A 49 -9.44 -20.14 19.23
C THR A 49 -8.69 -19.10 18.38
N TRP A 50 -7.37 -19.20 18.35
CA TRP A 50 -6.51 -18.46 17.45
C TRP A 50 -5.34 -19.32 17.02
N SER A 51 -4.57 -18.87 16.04
CA SER A 51 -3.36 -19.56 15.62
C SER A 51 -2.24 -18.57 15.32
N PHE A 52 -1.01 -19.05 15.45
CA PHE A 52 0.21 -18.38 15.04
C PHE A 52 1.14 -19.41 14.39
N THR A 53 2.22 -18.95 13.76
CA THR A 53 3.22 -19.80 13.14
C THR A 53 4.55 -19.65 13.86
N ILE A 54 5.24 -20.78 14.10
CA ILE A 54 6.61 -20.85 14.57
C ILE A 54 7.50 -21.16 13.37
N GLY A 55 8.71 -20.60 13.34
CA GLY A 55 9.60 -20.69 12.21
C GLY A 55 9.40 -19.59 11.18
N GLU A 56 9.97 -19.76 10.00
CA GLU A 56 9.83 -18.78 8.94
C GLU A 56 8.40 -18.73 8.41
N ALA A 57 7.86 -17.52 8.35
CA ALA A 57 6.53 -17.31 7.80
C ALA A 57 6.55 -17.60 6.30
N THR A 58 5.64 -18.48 5.83
CA THR A 58 5.46 -18.76 4.39
C THR A 58 5.05 -17.50 3.62
N PHE A 59 4.41 -16.53 4.29
CA PHE A 59 4.02 -15.23 3.76
C PHE A 59 4.46 -14.14 4.73
N GLN A 60 5.11 -13.12 4.18
CA GLN A 60 5.39 -11.88 4.91
C GLN A 60 4.23 -10.90 4.70
N ARG A 61 3.91 -10.14 5.73
CA ARG A 61 2.94 -9.07 5.65
C ARG A 61 3.69 -7.76 5.53
N TYR A 62 3.26 -6.94 4.57
CA TYR A 62 3.79 -5.61 4.36
C TYR A 62 2.67 -4.61 4.56
N PHE A 63 2.98 -3.50 5.20
CA PHE A 63 2.04 -2.43 5.48
C PHE A 63 2.53 -1.15 4.80
N GLY A 64 1.62 -0.37 4.29
CA GLY A 64 2.00 0.87 3.64
C GLY A 64 0.83 1.73 3.23
N GLN A 65 1.16 2.87 2.66
CA GLN A 65 0.23 3.86 2.14
C GLN A 65 0.26 3.83 0.62
N LEU A 66 -0.92 3.71 0.00
CA LEU A 66 -1.06 3.64 -1.45
C LEU A 66 -1.59 4.93 -2.10
N HIS A 67 -1.83 5.97 -1.31
CA HIS A 67 -2.41 7.21 -1.84
C HIS A 67 -1.95 8.40 -1.01
N SER A 68 -1.12 9.24 -1.59
CA SER A 68 -0.66 10.50 -1.01
C SER A 68 -0.31 11.47 -2.12
N HIS A 69 -0.46 12.77 -1.83
CA HIS A 69 -0.16 13.86 -2.76
C HIS A 69 1.01 14.70 -2.26
N THR A 70 1.74 15.27 -3.20
CA THR A 70 2.85 16.18 -2.99
C THR A 70 2.61 17.49 -3.71
N GLN A 71 3.61 18.36 -3.75
CA GLN A 71 3.54 19.60 -4.56
C GLN A 71 3.46 19.37 -6.08
N TYR A 72 3.61 18.12 -6.54
CA TYR A 72 3.36 17.77 -7.94
C TYR A 72 1.87 17.88 -8.29
N SER A 73 0.99 17.91 -7.29
CA SER A 73 -0.43 18.24 -7.48
C SER A 73 -0.91 19.26 -6.42
N ASP A 74 -1.79 18.88 -5.56
CA ASP A 74 -2.42 19.73 -4.55
C ASP A 74 -1.98 19.41 -3.11
N GLY A 75 -1.01 18.53 -2.96
CA GLY A 75 -0.39 18.24 -1.68
C GLY A 75 0.63 19.29 -1.26
N ALA A 76 1.02 19.25 0.00
CA ALA A 76 2.03 20.14 0.57
C ALA A 76 3.40 19.44 0.64
N GLY A 77 4.46 20.19 0.29
CA GLY A 77 5.84 19.71 0.37
C GLY A 77 6.32 18.93 -0.86
N SER A 78 7.64 18.91 -1.03
CA SER A 78 8.27 18.20 -2.14
C SER A 78 8.20 16.69 -1.97
N LEU A 79 8.29 15.96 -3.08
CA LEU A 79 8.40 14.51 -3.05
C LEU A 79 9.60 14.04 -2.21
N ASP A 80 10.74 14.71 -2.32
CA ASP A 80 11.93 14.40 -1.50
C ASP A 80 11.65 14.56 0.00
N SER A 81 10.97 15.64 0.40
CA SER A 81 10.62 15.87 1.80
C SER A 81 9.61 14.85 2.32
N ALA A 82 8.66 14.44 1.49
CA ALA A 82 7.67 13.42 1.83
C ALA A 82 8.33 12.03 1.98
N LEU A 83 9.24 11.66 1.08
CA LEU A 83 10.03 10.43 1.17
C LEU A 83 10.94 10.43 2.40
N ALA A 84 11.59 11.56 2.70
CA ALA A 84 12.42 11.70 3.90
C ALA A 84 11.59 11.56 5.19
N TYR A 85 10.38 12.13 5.20
CA TYR A 85 9.46 11.99 6.33
C TYR A 85 9.06 10.53 6.57
N VAL A 86 8.64 9.83 5.54
CA VAL A 86 8.22 8.42 5.67
C VAL A 86 9.39 7.55 6.14
N LYS A 87 10.60 7.79 5.59
CA LYS A 87 11.83 7.09 6.02
C LYS A 87 12.17 7.34 7.49
N ALA A 88 11.84 8.51 8.03
CA ALA A 88 12.14 8.89 9.40
C ALA A 88 11.09 8.38 10.42
N LEU A 89 10.03 7.74 9.96
CA LEU A 89 9.04 7.13 10.85
C LEU A 89 9.71 6.04 11.70
N PRO A 90 9.32 5.92 12.97
CA PRO A 90 9.87 4.89 13.85
C PRO A 90 9.37 3.49 13.39
N ASP A 91 10.15 2.44 13.69
CA ASP A 91 9.85 1.07 13.30
C ASP A 91 8.45 0.60 13.71
N ASN A 92 7.93 1.09 14.85
CA ASN A 92 6.58 0.76 15.31
C ASN A 92 5.46 1.44 14.49
N ALA A 93 5.77 2.34 13.57
CA ALA A 93 4.81 2.86 12.60
C ALA A 93 4.45 1.80 11.55
N ASN A 94 5.28 0.77 11.39
CA ASN A 94 5.01 -0.39 10.55
C ASN A 94 4.73 0.00 9.08
N VAL A 95 5.56 0.86 8.51
CA VAL A 95 5.44 1.29 7.12
C VAL A 95 6.57 0.69 6.30
N ASP A 96 6.23 -0.29 5.46
CA ASP A 96 7.17 -1.00 4.59
C ASP A 96 7.23 -0.39 3.19
N PHE A 97 6.12 0.22 2.75
CA PHE A 97 6.05 0.86 1.43
C PHE A 97 5.15 2.10 1.43
N VAL A 98 5.41 2.99 0.49
CA VAL A 98 4.60 4.19 0.24
C VAL A 98 4.43 4.43 -1.24
N ALA A 99 3.24 4.82 -1.66
CA ALA A 99 2.97 5.33 -2.99
C ALA A 99 2.54 6.80 -2.93
N PHE A 100 3.15 7.61 -3.76
CA PHE A 100 2.65 8.94 -4.04
C PHE A 100 1.91 8.89 -5.37
N THR A 101 0.71 9.43 -5.40
CA THR A 101 -0.21 9.35 -6.53
C THR A 101 -0.83 10.72 -6.79
N ASP A 102 0.03 11.67 -7.11
CA ASP A 102 -0.37 13.01 -7.44
C ASP A 102 -1.36 13.03 -8.63
N HIS A 103 -2.28 13.97 -8.64
CA HIS A 103 -3.24 14.11 -9.72
C HIS A 103 -2.57 14.26 -11.07
N SER A 104 -2.84 13.37 -12.01
CA SER A 104 -2.15 13.31 -13.30
C SER A 104 -2.30 14.55 -14.17
N ASN A 105 -3.41 15.28 -14.03
CA ASN A 105 -3.64 16.50 -14.79
C ASN A 105 -2.76 17.70 -14.39
N TYR A 106 -2.09 17.61 -13.24
CA TYR A 106 -1.11 18.64 -12.84
C TYR A 106 0.24 18.47 -13.54
N PHE A 107 0.53 17.27 -14.04
CA PHE A 107 1.69 17.01 -14.88
C PHE A 107 1.52 17.54 -16.31
N ASP A 108 0.31 17.90 -16.71
CA ASP A 108 0.05 18.53 -18.01
C ASP A 108 0.56 19.97 -18.01
N SER A 109 1.49 20.29 -18.85
CA SER A 109 1.82 21.69 -19.11
C SER A 109 0.69 22.34 -19.93
N LYS A 110 0.50 23.66 -19.76
CA LYS A 110 -0.40 24.46 -20.62
C LYS A 110 -0.07 24.31 -22.11
N ASN A 111 1.15 23.93 -22.43
CA ASN A 111 1.68 23.80 -23.78
C ASN A 111 1.64 22.37 -24.33
N ASN A 112 1.32 21.39 -23.51
CA ASN A 112 1.19 19.99 -23.94
C ASN A 112 -0.02 19.31 -23.25
N PRO A 113 -1.26 19.71 -23.63
CA PRO A 113 -2.47 19.16 -23.04
C PRO A 113 -2.73 17.69 -23.44
N ASN A 114 -1.98 17.14 -24.40
CA ASN A 114 -2.18 15.80 -24.94
C ASN A 114 -1.04 14.87 -24.49
N VAL A 115 -1.19 14.28 -23.33
CA VAL A 115 -0.33 13.20 -22.84
C VAL A 115 -0.83 11.83 -23.33
N GLU A 116 -1.36 11.77 -24.55
CA GLU A 116 -2.13 10.63 -25.07
C GLU A 116 -1.34 9.34 -25.21
N ALA A 117 -0.09 9.47 -25.60
CA ALA A 117 0.79 8.31 -25.78
C ALA A 117 1.73 8.08 -24.60
N ALA A 118 1.65 8.92 -23.58
CA ALA A 118 2.65 8.96 -22.51
C ALA A 118 2.57 7.80 -21.52
N LEU A 119 1.50 7.03 -21.52
CA LEU A 119 1.39 5.88 -20.61
C LEU A 119 2.49 4.84 -20.87
N TYR A 120 2.88 4.69 -22.14
CA TYR A 120 3.89 3.72 -22.58
C TYR A 120 5.18 4.36 -23.11
N ASP A 121 5.15 5.63 -23.44
CA ASP A 121 6.29 6.35 -24.00
C ASP A 121 6.54 7.67 -23.27
N THR A 122 7.46 7.61 -22.31
CA THR A 122 7.87 8.79 -21.53
C THR A 122 8.58 9.86 -22.34
N SER A 123 9.08 9.53 -23.55
CA SER A 123 9.73 10.51 -24.43
C SER A 123 8.76 11.56 -24.97
N LEU A 124 7.46 11.25 -24.96
CA LEU A 124 6.39 12.12 -25.42
C LEU A 124 5.90 13.09 -24.33
N VAL A 125 6.23 12.83 -23.07
CA VAL A 125 6.00 13.79 -21.97
C VAL A 125 7.07 14.88 -22.08
N LYS A 126 6.82 15.86 -22.91
CA LYS A 126 7.67 17.04 -23.01
C LYS A 126 7.38 17.94 -21.82
N ASP A 127 8.09 17.74 -20.77
CA ASP A 127 8.06 18.60 -19.61
C ASP A 127 8.68 19.95 -19.94
N SER A 128 7.86 20.95 -20.14
CA SER A 128 8.32 22.33 -20.20
C SER A 128 8.67 22.86 -18.79
N ASP A 129 8.24 22.19 -17.76
CA ASP A 129 8.52 22.48 -16.35
C ASP A 129 9.13 21.26 -15.66
N PRO A 130 10.46 21.26 -15.41
CA PRO A 130 11.12 20.16 -14.71
C PRO A 130 10.56 19.88 -13.30
N SER A 131 9.92 20.87 -12.66
CA SER A 131 9.34 20.71 -11.32
C SER A 131 8.07 19.85 -11.33
N HIS A 132 7.45 19.66 -12.51
CA HIS A 132 6.25 18.84 -12.71
C HIS A 132 6.51 17.69 -13.72
N SER A 133 7.78 17.33 -13.90
CA SER A 133 8.19 16.29 -14.83
C SER A 133 7.90 14.89 -14.27
N TRP A 134 7.15 14.08 -15.02
CA TRP A 134 6.96 12.65 -14.70
C TRP A 134 8.29 11.89 -14.67
N ALA A 135 9.22 12.23 -15.55
CA ALA A 135 10.55 11.63 -15.55
C ALA A 135 11.32 11.98 -14.27
N THR A 136 11.32 13.23 -13.83
CA THR A 136 11.93 13.66 -12.58
C THR A 136 11.29 12.95 -11.39
N TYR A 137 9.98 12.89 -11.35
CA TYR A 137 9.22 12.19 -10.31
C TYR A 137 9.67 10.71 -10.19
N LYS A 138 9.68 9.98 -11.29
CA LYS A 138 10.13 8.57 -11.31
C LYS A 138 11.59 8.42 -10.91
N ASN A 139 12.46 9.31 -11.36
CA ASN A 139 13.88 9.27 -11.01
C ASN A 139 14.10 9.51 -9.52
N THR A 140 13.35 10.41 -8.90
CA THR A 140 13.39 10.64 -7.45
C THR A 140 12.98 9.38 -6.68
N VAL A 141 11.88 8.74 -7.08
CA VAL A 141 11.44 7.48 -6.48
C VAL A 141 12.48 6.36 -6.68
N ALA A 142 13.06 6.25 -7.87
CA ALA A 142 14.08 5.25 -8.16
C ALA A 142 15.36 5.45 -7.32
N ALA A 143 15.81 6.70 -7.19
CA ALA A 143 16.95 7.04 -6.33
C ALA A 143 16.69 6.72 -4.85
N PHE A 144 15.49 7.02 -4.35
CA PHE A 144 15.09 6.64 -3.00
C PHE A 144 15.14 5.12 -2.80
N ASN A 145 14.59 4.35 -3.72
CA ASN A 145 14.58 2.89 -3.64
C ASN A 145 16.00 2.31 -3.65
N ALA A 146 16.88 2.84 -4.50
CA ALA A 146 18.28 2.40 -4.54
C ALA A 146 18.99 2.66 -3.20
N ALA A 147 18.73 3.81 -2.58
CA ALA A 147 19.32 4.18 -1.30
C ALA A 147 18.72 3.43 -0.08
N ASN A 148 17.57 2.80 -0.24
CA ASN A 148 16.82 2.14 0.85
C ASN A 148 16.49 0.67 0.55
N ALA A 149 17.25 0.03 -0.34
CA ALA A 149 17.04 -1.36 -0.73
C ALA A 149 16.94 -2.30 0.50
N GLY A 150 15.90 -3.13 0.51
CA GLY A 150 15.63 -4.08 1.60
C GLY A 150 15.06 -3.47 2.88
N LYS A 151 14.79 -2.16 2.91
CA LYS A 151 14.24 -1.47 4.10
C LYS A 151 12.86 -0.90 3.86
N MET A 152 12.69 -0.20 2.75
CA MET A 152 11.46 0.49 2.39
C MET A 152 11.35 0.60 0.87
N VAL A 153 10.14 0.55 0.36
CA VAL A 153 9.86 0.70 -1.07
C VAL A 153 8.96 1.92 -1.30
N ALA A 154 9.39 2.82 -2.17
CA ALA A 154 8.52 3.83 -2.73
C ALA A 154 8.00 3.38 -4.11
N ILE A 155 6.73 3.61 -4.38
CA ILE A 155 6.06 3.24 -5.62
C ILE A 155 5.69 4.52 -6.35
N ALA A 156 6.21 4.69 -7.56
CA ALA A 156 5.78 5.78 -8.43
C ALA A 156 4.37 5.48 -8.95
N GLY A 157 3.46 6.41 -8.77
CA GLY A 157 2.09 6.31 -9.22
C GLY A 157 1.50 7.67 -9.55
N PHE A 158 0.32 7.67 -10.10
CA PHE A 158 -0.47 8.87 -10.29
C PHE A 158 -1.95 8.57 -10.06
N GLU A 159 -2.69 9.59 -9.72
CA GLU A 159 -4.13 9.51 -9.66
C GLU A 159 -4.74 10.02 -10.95
N MET A 160 -5.31 9.10 -11.74
CA MET A 160 -6.14 9.49 -12.87
C MET A 160 -7.41 10.14 -12.34
N THR A 161 -7.56 11.42 -12.62
CA THR A 161 -8.57 12.27 -11.98
C THR A 161 -9.55 12.82 -12.99
N TRP A 162 -10.82 12.45 -12.92
CA TRP A 162 -11.89 13.06 -13.69
C TRP A 162 -12.65 14.08 -12.86
N SER A 163 -12.95 15.23 -13.46
CA SER A 163 -13.86 16.23 -12.87
C SER A 163 -15.31 15.85 -13.09
N GLY A 164 -15.81 14.93 -12.30
CA GLY A 164 -17.10 14.25 -12.52
C GLY A 164 -16.91 12.99 -13.38
N GLY A 165 -17.93 12.16 -13.48
CA GLY A 165 -17.82 10.88 -14.19
C GLY A 165 -17.24 9.76 -13.33
N PRO A 166 -16.20 9.03 -13.77
CA PRO A 166 -15.69 7.83 -13.09
C PRO A 166 -15.12 8.08 -11.68
N GLY A 167 -14.73 9.30 -11.38
CA GLY A 167 -14.05 9.63 -10.13
C GLY A 167 -12.53 9.57 -10.27
N HIS A 168 -11.84 9.06 -9.25
CA HIS A 168 -10.38 9.04 -9.19
C HIS A 168 -9.88 7.60 -9.08
N ILE A 169 -8.79 7.28 -9.77
CA ILE A 169 -8.20 5.94 -9.78
C ILE A 169 -6.68 6.07 -9.62
N ASN A 170 -6.15 5.45 -8.59
CA ASN A 170 -4.71 5.34 -8.40
C ASN A 170 -4.14 4.30 -9.36
N THR A 171 -3.05 4.68 -10.02
CA THR A 171 -2.35 3.86 -11.00
C THR A 171 -0.88 3.82 -10.66
N PHE A 172 -0.29 2.63 -10.69
CA PHE A 172 1.07 2.41 -10.19
C PHE A 172 1.95 1.77 -11.26
N ASN A 173 3.26 2.05 -11.15
CA ASN A 173 4.31 1.33 -11.86
C ASN A 173 4.15 1.34 -13.39
N THR A 174 3.60 2.42 -13.94
CA THR A 174 3.52 2.62 -15.38
C THR A 174 4.75 3.34 -15.92
N PRO A 175 5.19 3.05 -17.14
CA PRO A 175 6.32 3.76 -17.75
C PRO A 175 6.02 5.24 -17.99
N GLY A 176 4.77 5.58 -18.35
CA GLY A 176 4.30 6.92 -18.63
C GLY A 176 3.13 7.34 -17.78
N ILE A 177 2.53 8.48 -18.11
CA ILE A 177 1.40 9.10 -17.42
C ILE A 177 0.37 9.58 -18.44
N VAL A 178 -0.90 9.49 -18.09
CA VAL A 178 -2.01 10.07 -18.84
C VAL A 178 -2.89 10.91 -17.94
N SER A 179 -3.56 11.90 -18.48
CA SER A 179 -4.47 12.74 -17.73
C SER A 179 -5.87 12.80 -18.36
N ARG A 180 -6.81 13.35 -17.60
CA ARG A 180 -8.17 13.65 -18.08
C ARG A 180 -8.22 14.65 -19.23
N ASN A 181 -7.14 15.38 -19.49
CA ASN A 181 -7.04 16.33 -20.59
C ASN A 181 -6.80 15.64 -21.94
N ASN A 182 -6.45 14.37 -21.91
CA ASN A 182 -6.46 13.52 -23.09
C ASN A 182 -7.86 13.47 -23.71
N THR A 183 -7.96 13.72 -25.03
CA THR A 183 -9.25 13.85 -25.73
C THR A 183 -10.08 12.58 -25.66
N THR A 184 -9.45 11.42 -25.68
CA THR A 184 -10.11 10.11 -25.57
C THR A 184 -10.61 9.84 -24.15
N LEU A 185 -9.88 10.30 -23.14
CA LEU A 185 -10.18 10.07 -21.72
C LEU A 185 -11.06 11.16 -21.12
N ASN A 186 -11.15 12.34 -21.75
CA ASN A 186 -11.96 13.47 -21.30
C ASN A 186 -13.48 13.23 -21.54
N ASN A 187 -13.89 12.00 -21.66
CA ASN A 187 -15.30 11.69 -21.74
C ASN A 187 -15.94 11.75 -20.36
N LYS A 188 -16.80 12.73 -20.15
CA LYS A 188 -17.50 12.97 -18.88
C LYS A 188 -18.59 11.95 -18.56
N THR A 189 -18.91 11.04 -19.46
CA THR A 189 -19.83 9.93 -19.17
C THR A 189 -19.08 8.85 -18.40
N LYS A 190 -19.65 8.40 -17.28
CA LYS A 190 -19.02 7.51 -16.32
C LYS A 190 -18.35 6.28 -16.95
N ASP A 191 -18.98 5.69 -17.95
CA ASP A 191 -18.53 4.40 -18.46
C ASP A 191 -17.52 4.51 -19.60
N ALA A 192 -17.68 5.47 -20.51
CA ALA A 192 -16.82 5.57 -21.68
C ALA A 192 -15.38 6.01 -21.34
N GLY A 193 -15.22 6.97 -20.42
CA GLY A 193 -13.90 7.40 -19.94
C GLY A 193 -13.18 6.28 -19.20
N LEU A 194 -13.90 5.54 -18.36
CA LEU A 194 -13.35 4.42 -17.59
C LEU A 194 -12.95 3.25 -18.49
N GLN A 195 -13.78 2.89 -19.45
CA GLN A 195 -13.46 1.84 -20.43
C GLN A 195 -12.25 2.20 -21.30
N ALA A 196 -12.18 3.45 -21.77
CA ALA A 196 -11.03 3.94 -22.53
C ALA A 196 -9.75 3.88 -21.69
N TYR A 197 -9.84 4.22 -20.41
CA TYR A 197 -8.71 4.15 -19.50
C TYR A 197 -8.23 2.71 -19.25
N TYR A 198 -9.13 1.78 -18.96
CA TYR A 198 -8.76 0.37 -18.81
C TYR A 198 -8.16 -0.23 -20.07
N LYS A 199 -8.65 0.18 -21.25
CA LYS A 199 -8.04 -0.22 -22.51
C LYS A 199 -6.61 0.28 -22.70
N LEU A 200 -6.25 1.42 -22.08
CA LEU A 200 -4.87 1.91 -22.08
C LEU A 200 -3.97 1.14 -21.12
N LEU A 201 -4.55 0.55 -20.08
CA LEU A 201 -3.79 -0.22 -19.07
C LEU A 201 -3.60 -1.70 -19.46
N SER A 202 -4.36 -2.19 -20.41
CA SER A 202 -4.29 -3.58 -20.89
C SER A 202 -3.35 -3.76 -22.07
#